data_8ce04d90854926cab67533387b17d1b8
#
_entry.id   8ce04d90854926cab67533387b17d1b8
#
_cell.length_a   1.000
_cell.length_b   1.000
_cell.length_c   1.000
_cell.angle_alpha   90.00
_cell.angle_beta   90.00
_cell.angle_gamma   90.00
#
_symmetry.space_group_name_H-M   'P 1'
#
loop_
_entity.id
_entity.type
_entity.pdbx_description
1 polymer ?
#
loop_
_entity_poly.entity_id
_entity_poly.type
_entity_poly.pdbx_seq_one_letter_code
_entity_poly.pdbx_strand_id
1 'polypeptide(L)'
;MHDKYFYEAAEMALIDTDVRRTFATGIAGFSHVVDSISAIKYAKVNIIRDETGFPLSFKTEGDFPRYGNDDERADEIAVWLLKTFMNMIKKYHTYRDSEPTTSILTITSNVVYGKFTSNMPDGRPAGAPLAPGANPSYGAEKNGLLASLNSVAKLPYEYALDGISNTQTIS
;
A
#
# COMPACT_ATOMS: atom_id res chain seq x y z
N MET A 1 22.58 4.03 -17.60
CA MET A 1 22.78 3.34 -18.89
C MET A 1 21.52 3.45 -19.74
N HIS A 2 20.38 2.94 -19.30
CA HIS A 2 19.09 3.06 -20.00
C HIS A 2 18.70 4.49 -20.35
N ASP A 3 18.80 5.42 -19.42
CA ASP A 3 18.48 6.83 -19.67
C ASP A 3 19.32 7.47 -20.76
N LYS A 4 20.62 7.16 -20.80
CA LYS A 4 21.54 7.80 -21.72
C LYS A 4 21.43 7.26 -23.13
N TYR A 5 21.31 5.96 -23.27
CA TYR A 5 21.40 5.31 -24.58
C TYR A 5 20.07 4.85 -25.14
N PHE A 6 19.06 4.72 -24.27
CA PHE A 6 17.70 4.33 -24.68
C PHE A 6 17.70 3.15 -25.67
N TYR A 7 18.40 2.09 -25.30
CA TYR A 7 18.59 0.94 -26.19
C TYR A 7 17.42 -0.06 -26.15
N GLU A 8 16.43 0.12 -25.26
CA GLU A 8 15.26 -0.75 -25.16
C GLU A 8 14.51 -0.85 -26.49
N ALA A 9 14.39 0.24 -27.23
CA ALA A 9 13.74 0.22 -28.55
C ALA A 9 14.50 -0.66 -29.55
N ALA A 10 15.84 -0.67 -29.48
CA ALA A 10 16.66 -1.52 -30.33
C ALA A 10 16.57 -3.00 -29.95
N GLU A 11 16.55 -3.30 -28.66
CA GLU A 11 16.36 -4.66 -28.14
C GLU A 11 14.98 -5.22 -28.48
N MET A 12 13.95 -4.39 -28.40
CA MET A 12 12.56 -4.78 -28.68
C MET A 12 12.21 -4.81 -30.17
N ALA A 13 13.04 -4.26 -31.04
CA ALA A 13 12.74 -4.13 -32.48
C ALA A 13 12.43 -5.46 -33.19
N LEU A 14 12.92 -6.60 -32.68
CA LEU A 14 12.66 -7.93 -33.19
C LEU A 14 11.51 -8.66 -32.48
N ILE A 15 11.01 -8.09 -31.39
CA ILE A 15 10.00 -8.72 -30.52
C ILE A 15 8.69 -7.93 -30.61
N ASP A 16 8.78 -6.62 -30.46
CA ASP A 16 7.63 -5.71 -30.45
C ASP A 16 8.00 -4.40 -31.14
N THR A 17 7.23 -4.04 -32.14
CA THR A 17 7.44 -2.78 -32.89
C THR A 17 6.87 -1.56 -32.16
N ASP A 18 5.98 -1.77 -31.20
CA ASP A 18 5.38 -0.72 -30.38
C ASP A 18 5.86 -0.83 -28.93
N VAL A 19 6.98 -0.19 -28.63
CA VAL A 19 7.61 -0.26 -27.31
C VAL A 19 6.80 0.54 -26.29
N ARG A 20 6.02 -0.17 -25.48
CA ARG A 20 5.29 0.40 -24.35
C ARG A 20 6.21 0.53 -23.14
N ARG A 21 6.36 1.76 -22.66
CA ARG A 21 7.14 2.03 -21.45
C ARG A 21 6.22 2.24 -20.27
N THR A 22 6.52 1.57 -19.15
CA THR A 22 5.83 1.79 -17.88
C THR A 22 6.72 2.51 -16.88
N PHE A 23 6.10 3.24 -15.96
CA PHE A 23 6.74 3.82 -14.80
C PHE A 23 6.15 3.16 -13.55
N ALA A 24 6.84 2.15 -13.04
CA ALA A 24 6.37 1.39 -11.90
C ALA A 24 6.52 2.18 -10.60
N THR A 25 5.43 2.30 -9.87
CA THR A 25 5.40 2.81 -8.49
C THR A 25 5.09 1.67 -7.54
N GLY A 26 5.52 1.76 -6.28
CA GLY A 26 5.25 0.72 -5.29
C GLY A 26 4.59 1.30 -4.04
N ILE A 27 3.66 0.54 -3.45
CA ILE A 27 3.06 0.87 -2.16
C ILE A 27 3.62 -0.07 -1.10
N ALA A 28 4.19 0.49 -0.02
CA ALA A 28 4.58 -0.22 1.18
C ALA A 28 3.69 0.19 2.35
N GLY A 29 3.31 -0.78 3.19
CA GLY A 29 2.46 -0.51 4.36
C GLY A 29 1.00 -0.23 4.02
N PHE A 30 0.51 -0.77 2.93
CA PHE A 30 -0.86 -0.57 2.44
C PHE A 30 -1.91 -0.79 3.53
N SER A 31 -1.90 -1.94 4.19
CA SER A 31 -2.86 -2.28 5.26
C SER A 31 -2.78 -1.33 6.46
N HIS A 32 -1.58 -0.87 6.84
CA HIS A 32 -1.42 0.11 7.91
C HIS A 32 -2.06 1.45 7.59
N VAL A 33 -2.00 1.89 6.33
CA VAL A 33 -2.69 3.12 5.90
C VAL A 33 -4.20 2.92 5.91
N VAL A 34 -4.69 1.79 5.42
CA VAL A 34 -6.13 1.45 5.46
C VAL A 34 -6.64 1.44 6.90
N ASP A 35 -5.95 0.72 7.78
CA ASP A 35 -6.32 0.61 9.20
C ASP A 35 -6.23 1.96 9.93
N SER A 36 -5.25 2.80 9.57
CA SER A 36 -5.13 4.15 10.13
C SER A 36 -6.28 5.06 9.73
N ILE A 37 -6.70 5.02 8.46
CA ILE A 37 -7.86 5.77 7.98
C ILE A 37 -9.14 5.23 8.65
N SER A 38 -9.26 3.92 8.78
CA SER A 38 -10.37 3.28 9.49
C SER A 38 -10.41 3.72 10.96
N ALA A 39 -9.27 3.73 11.65
CA ALA A 39 -9.19 4.22 13.03
C ALA A 39 -9.65 5.68 13.15
N ILE A 40 -9.21 6.55 12.25
CA ILE A 40 -9.62 7.96 12.22
C ILE A 40 -11.13 8.11 11.97
N LYS A 41 -11.71 7.24 11.14
CA LYS A 41 -13.13 7.30 10.75
C LYS A 41 -14.07 6.72 11.81
N TYR A 42 -13.66 5.64 12.50
CA TYR A 42 -14.56 4.84 13.35
C TYR A 42 -14.18 4.82 14.83
N ALA A 43 -12.99 5.26 15.20
CA ALA A 43 -12.52 5.33 16.57
C ALA A 43 -12.21 6.79 16.98
N LYS A 44 -11.81 6.97 18.24
CA LYS A 44 -11.33 8.28 18.70
C LYS A 44 -9.81 8.28 18.70
N VAL A 45 -9.21 9.03 17.76
CA VAL A 45 -7.77 9.19 17.65
C VAL A 45 -7.33 10.50 18.26
N ASN A 46 -6.60 10.44 19.38
CA ASN A 46 -5.98 11.59 20.01
C ASN A 46 -4.53 11.72 19.55
N ILE A 47 -4.16 12.88 19.02
CA ILE A 47 -2.81 13.16 18.51
C ILE A 47 -1.98 13.77 19.64
N ILE A 48 -0.87 13.15 19.99
CA ILE A 48 0.13 13.70 20.91
C ILE A 48 1.17 14.44 20.07
N ARG A 49 1.32 15.74 20.34
CA ARG A 49 2.21 16.64 19.60
C ARG A 49 3.34 17.13 20.48
N ASP A 50 4.44 17.50 19.85
CA ASP A 50 5.52 18.24 20.50
C ASP A 50 5.21 19.74 20.62
N GLU A 51 6.18 20.50 21.16
CA GLU A 51 6.07 21.96 21.34
C GLU A 51 5.92 22.73 20.03
N THR A 52 6.36 22.14 18.90
CA THR A 52 6.23 22.72 17.55
C THR A 52 4.90 22.41 16.88
N GLY A 53 4.08 21.54 17.50
CA GLY A 53 2.84 21.02 16.94
C GLY A 53 3.00 19.79 16.04
N PHE A 54 4.21 19.24 15.92
CA PHE A 54 4.47 18.05 15.14
C PHE A 54 3.89 16.80 15.85
N PRO A 55 3.21 15.88 15.13
CA PRO A 55 2.65 14.68 15.71
C PRO A 55 3.74 13.67 16.08
N LEU A 56 3.88 13.37 17.37
CA LEU A 56 4.81 12.38 17.91
C LEU A 56 4.20 10.98 17.99
N SER A 57 2.94 10.90 18.43
CA SER A 57 2.26 9.62 18.59
C SER A 57 0.74 9.77 18.54
N PHE A 58 0.06 8.63 18.53
CA PHE A 58 -1.40 8.56 18.48
C PHE A 58 -1.89 7.67 19.60
N LYS A 59 -2.94 8.09 20.30
CA LYS A 59 -3.70 7.26 21.24
C LYS A 59 -5.06 7.01 20.63
N THR A 60 -5.29 5.77 20.19
CA THR A 60 -6.55 5.35 19.57
C THR A 60 -7.39 4.62 20.62
N GLU A 61 -8.60 5.08 20.85
CA GLU A 61 -9.56 4.56 21.81
C GLU A 61 -10.82 4.09 21.08
N GLY A 62 -11.28 2.89 21.39
CA GLY A 62 -12.40 2.22 20.75
C GLY A 62 -12.00 1.25 19.64
N ASP A 63 -12.96 0.43 19.24
CA ASP A 63 -12.79 -0.53 18.16
C ASP A 63 -13.07 0.09 16.80
N PHE A 64 -12.36 -0.38 15.78
CA PHE A 64 -12.54 0.01 14.39
C PHE A 64 -12.34 -1.19 13.47
N PRO A 65 -13.00 -1.20 12.28
CA PRO A 65 -12.80 -2.26 11.30
C PRO A 65 -11.36 -2.29 10.82
N ARG A 66 -10.77 -3.49 10.75
CA ARG A 66 -9.42 -3.68 10.24
C ARG A 66 -9.44 -4.47 8.95
N TYR A 67 -8.57 -4.10 8.04
CA TYR A 67 -8.37 -4.76 6.76
C TYR A 67 -7.95 -6.23 6.95
N GLY A 68 -8.47 -7.10 6.08
CA GLY A 68 -8.18 -8.55 6.14
C GLY A 68 -9.19 -9.35 6.95
N ASN A 69 -10.37 -8.79 7.24
CA ASN A 69 -11.45 -9.46 7.97
C ASN A 69 -12.75 -9.60 7.17
N ASP A 70 -12.72 -9.35 5.86
CA ASP A 70 -13.90 -9.33 4.99
C ASP A 70 -14.98 -8.34 5.49
N ASP A 71 -14.54 -7.22 6.05
CA ASP A 71 -15.40 -6.15 6.54
C ASP A 71 -15.44 -5.02 5.49
N GLU A 72 -16.61 -4.81 4.88
CA GLU A 72 -16.81 -3.84 3.81
C GLU A 72 -16.35 -2.43 4.20
N ARG A 73 -16.46 -2.05 5.47
CA ARG A 73 -16.05 -0.72 5.95
C ARG A 73 -14.55 -0.48 5.81
N ALA A 74 -13.73 -1.53 6.02
CA ALA A 74 -12.28 -1.47 5.82
C ALA A 74 -11.89 -1.72 4.37
N ASP A 75 -12.56 -2.68 3.72
CA ASP A 75 -12.29 -3.07 2.33
C ASP A 75 -12.60 -1.93 1.34
N GLU A 76 -13.68 -1.17 1.55
CA GLU A 76 -13.98 0.04 0.79
C GLU A 76 -12.89 1.12 0.91
N ILE A 77 -12.29 1.27 2.10
CA ILE A 77 -11.16 2.19 2.29
C ILE A 77 -9.95 1.71 1.47
N ALA A 78 -9.69 0.40 1.45
CA ALA A 78 -8.60 -0.18 0.68
C ALA A 78 -8.77 0.05 -0.83
N VAL A 79 -9.97 -0.20 -1.35
CA VAL A 79 -10.34 0.07 -2.75
C VAL A 79 -10.20 1.55 -3.09
N TRP A 80 -10.72 2.43 -2.24
CA TRP A 80 -10.64 3.88 -2.42
C TRP A 80 -9.18 4.36 -2.41
N LEU A 81 -8.36 3.86 -1.49
CA LEU A 81 -6.96 4.24 -1.36
C LEU A 81 -6.18 3.93 -2.64
N LEU A 82 -6.30 2.71 -3.16
CA LEU A 82 -5.58 2.29 -4.37
C LEU A 82 -6.02 3.11 -5.59
N LYS A 83 -7.34 3.30 -5.78
CA LYS A 83 -7.89 4.14 -6.86
C LYS A 83 -7.40 5.58 -6.77
N THR A 84 -7.45 6.15 -5.56
CA THR A 84 -7.03 7.54 -5.33
C THR A 84 -5.54 7.72 -5.60
N PHE A 85 -4.69 6.82 -5.11
CA PHE A 85 -3.26 6.84 -5.33
C PHE A 85 -2.91 6.85 -6.83
N MET A 86 -3.47 5.92 -7.59
CA MET A 86 -3.21 5.84 -9.03
C MET A 86 -3.78 7.03 -9.80
N ASN A 87 -4.98 7.49 -9.45
CA ASN A 87 -5.57 8.67 -10.09
C ASN A 87 -4.77 9.95 -9.79
N MET A 88 -4.10 10.02 -8.65
CA MET A 88 -3.19 11.14 -8.35
C MET A 88 -1.91 11.06 -9.17
N ILE A 89 -1.28 9.90 -9.27
CA ILE A 89 -0.04 9.72 -10.06
C ILE A 89 -0.28 10.02 -11.54
N LYS A 90 -1.38 9.55 -12.10
CA LYS A 90 -1.74 9.78 -13.52
C LYS A 90 -1.93 11.27 -13.89
N LYS A 91 -1.99 12.17 -12.91
CA LYS A 91 -2.06 13.62 -13.17
C LYS A 91 -0.70 14.24 -13.50
N TYR A 92 0.38 13.54 -13.24
CA TYR A 92 1.72 14.06 -13.44
C TYR A 92 2.35 13.47 -14.70
N HIS A 93 3.11 14.31 -15.40
CA HIS A 93 3.92 13.88 -16.53
C HIS A 93 5.03 12.95 -16.03
N THR A 94 5.16 11.81 -16.68
CA THR A 94 6.19 10.83 -16.38
C THR A 94 7.36 10.91 -17.37
N TYR A 95 8.51 10.38 -16.97
CA TYR A 95 9.68 10.36 -17.83
C TYR A 95 9.40 9.63 -19.16
N ARG A 96 9.68 10.30 -20.26
CA ARG A 96 9.45 9.80 -21.63
C ARG A 96 8.02 9.30 -21.88
N ASP A 97 7.04 9.98 -21.35
CA ASP A 97 5.63 9.64 -21.49
C ASP A 97 5.28 8.20 -21.08
N SER A 98 6.01 7.67 -20.08
CA SER A 98 5.76 6.33 -19.55
C SER A 98 4.38 6.24 -18.92
N GLU A 99 3.70 5.12 -19.10
CA GLU A 99 2.45 4.85 -18.43
C GLU A 99 2.69 4.54 -16.94
N PRO A 100 2.09 5.28 -15.99
CA PRO A 100 2.21 4.97 -14.57
C PRO A 100 1.50 3.66 -14.25
N THR A 101 2.23 2.76 -13.59
CA THR A 101 1.71 1.50 -13.03
C THR A 101 2.02 1.43 -11.54
N THR A 102 1.39 0.52 -10.81
CA THR A 102 1.70 0.30 -9.39
C THR A 102 1.67 -1.15 -9.00
N SER A 103 2.39 -1.43 -7.92
CA SER A 103 2.41 -2.72 -7.23
C SER A 103 2.16 -2.57 -5.73
N ILE A 104 1.67 -3.63 -5.11
CA ILE A 104 1.62 -3.79 -3.66
C ILE A 104 2.43 -5.06 -3.34
N LEU A 105 3.75 -5.00 -3.54
CA LEU A 105 4.64 -6.16 -3.57
C LEU A 105 5.77 -6.13 -2.54
N THR A 106 5.91 -5.06 -1.74
CA THR A 106 7.02 -4.97 -0.78
C THR A 106 6.98 -6.10 0.22
N ILE A 107 8.00 -6.97 0.21
CA ILE A 107 8.11 -8.13 1.11
C ILE A 107 9.23 -7.90 2.12
N THR A 108 10.47 -7.73 1.66
CA THR A 108 11.65 -7.56 2.54
C THR A 108 11.91 -6.09 2.87
N SER A 109 11.71 -5.19 1.92
CA SER A 109 11.92 -3.74 2.09
C SER A 109 10.99 -3.11 3.13
N ASN A 110 9.87 -3.75 3.44
CA ASN A 110 8.92 -3.29 4.46
C ASN A 110 9.55 -3.20 5.85
N VAL A 111 10.58 -3.99 6.15
CA VAL A 111 11.34 -3.90 7.40
C VAL A 111 12.15 -2.60 7.44
N VAL A 112 12.83 -2.29 6.34
CA VAL A 112 13.65 -1.08 6.24
C VAL A 112 12.76 0.17 6.25
N TYR A 113 11.70 0.19 5.46
CA TYR A 113 10.75 1.31 5.45
C TYR A 113 10.09 1.51 6.81
N GLY A 114 9.75 0.42 7.51
CA GLY A 114 9.19 0.47 8.85
C GLY A 114 10.10 1.16 9.86
N LYS A 115 11.43 0.96 9.77
CA LYS A 115 12.40 1.62 10.66
C LYS A 115 12.36 3.15 10.58
N PHE A 116 12.02 3.69 9.42
CA PHE A 116 11.95 5.12 9.16
C PHE A 116 10.52 5.69 9.19
N THR A 117 9.54 4.85 9.53
CA THR A 117 8.13 5.27 9.64
C THR A 117 7.78 5.50 11.11
N SER A 118 7.19 6.65 11.40
CA SER A 118 6.74 7.06 12.74
C SER A 118 5.56 6.23 13.22
N ASN A 119 5.09 6.51 14.46
CA ASN A 119 3.85 5.94 14.99
C ASN A 119 2.67 6.21 14.05
N MET A 120 1.72 5.28 13.97
CA MET A 120 0.55 5.38 13.11
C MET A 120 -0.76 5.26 13.91
N PRO A 121 -1.86 5.85 13.42
CA PRO A 121 -3.16 5.82 14.11
C PRO A 121 -3.76 4.43 14.31
N ASP A 122 -3.38 3.44 13.50
CA ASP A 122 -3.78 2.03 13.64
C ASP A 122 -3.19 1.33 14.87
N GLY A 123 -2.26 2.01 15.57
CA GLY A 123 -1.53 1.51 16.73
C GLY A 123 -0.14 0.96 16.41
N ARG A 124 0.32 1.01 15.16
CA ARG A 124 1.68 0.60 14.80
C ARG A 124 2.70 1.55 15.44
N PRO A 125 3.66 1.05 16.24
CA PRO A 125 4.70 1.89 16.84
C PRO A 125 5.77 2.28 15.82
N ALA A 126 6.44 3.40 16.08
CA ALA A 126 7.58 3.85 15.29
C ALA A 126 8.65 2.76 15.19
N GLY A 127 9.26 2.60 14.02
CA GLY A 127 10.32 1.65 13.77
C GLY A 127 9.87 0.19 13.59
N ALA A 128 8.63 -0.17 13.86
CA ALA A 128 8.13 -1.51 13.61
C ALA A 128 8.06 -1.82 12.10
N PRO A 129 8.27 -3.07 11.65
CA PRO A 129 8.08 -3.44 10.27
C PRO A 129 6.68 -3.10 9.76
N LEU A 130 6.59 -2.74 8.46
CA LEU A 130 5.31 -2.64 7.78
C LEU A 130 4.84 -4.05 7.38
N ALA A 131 3.54 -4.22 7.19
CA ALA A 131 3.01 -5.48 6.66
C ALA A 131 3.50 -5.71 5.22
N PRO A 132 3.86 -6.96 4.85
CA PRO A 132 4.35 -7.27 3.52
C PRO A 132 3.19 -7.25 2.51
N GLY A 133 3.43 -6.67 1.33
CA GLY A 133 2.47 -6.61 0.25
C GLY A 133 1.10 -6.12 0.68
N ALA A 134 0.05 -6.81 0.26
CA ALA A 134 -1.33 -6.54 0.64
C ALA A 134 -1.83 -7.37 1.83
N ASN A 135 -0.93 -7.96 2.61
CA ASN A 135 -1.30 -8.69 3.81
C ASN A 135 -1.93 -7.76 4.84
N PRO A 136 -2.87 -8.27 5.66
CA PRO A 136 -3.32 -7.59 6.85
C PRO A 136 -2.15 -7.18 7.75
N SER A 137 -2.31 -6.10 8.49
CA SER A 137 -1.36 -5.70 9.53
C SER A 137 -1.26 -6.79 10.59
N TYR A 138 -0.08 -6.95 11.20
CA TYR A 138 0.13 -7.98 12.21
C TYR A 138 -0.90 -7.89 13.34
N GLY A 139 -1.61 -9.01 13.59
CA GLY A 139 -2.67 -9.08 14.60
C GLY A 139 -4.00 -8.42 14.22
N ALA A 140 -4.14 -7.89 13.00
CA ALA A 140 -5.38 -7.30 12.51
C ALA A 140 -6.39 -8.37 12.06
N GLU A 141 -5.91 -9.43 11.42
CA GLU A 141 -6.73 -10.56 10.98
C GLU A 141 -7.24 -11.36 12.16
N LYS A 142 -8.56 -11.52 12.25
CA LYS A 142 -9.25 -12.29 13.31
C LYS A 142 -10.28 -13.27 12.76
N ASN A 143 -10.71 -13.08 11.51
CA ASN A 143 -11.78 -13.86 10.91
C ASN A 143 -11.27 -15.01 10.01
N GLY A 144 -9.96 -15.29 10.12
CA GLY A 144 -9.33 -16.43 9.45
C GLY A 144 -8.94 -16.18 8.00
N LEU A 145 -8.24 -17.16 7.44
CA LEU A 145 -7.60 -17.09 6.13
C LEU A 145 -8.55 -16.68 5.00
N LEU A 146 -9.76 -17.25 4.98
CA LEU A 146 -10.71 -16.96 3.89
C LEU A 146 -11.15 -15.50 3.90
N ALA A 147 -11.41 -14.93 5.07
CA ALA A 147 -11.75 -13.51 5.19
C ALA A 147 -10.59 -12.60 4.74
N SER A 148 -9.37 -12.98 5.10
CA SER A 148 -8.17 -12.26 4.64
C SER A 148 -8.03 -12.28 3.11
N LEU A 149 -8.22 -13.44 2.50
CA LEU A 149 -8.18 -13.59 1.04
C LEU A 149 -9.31 -12.82 0.35
N ASN A 150 -10.52 -12.81 0.92
CA ASN A 150 -11.64 -12.05 0.40
C ASN A 150 -11.36 -10.54 0.38
N SER A 151 -10.81 -9.99 1.46
CA SER A 151 -10.42 -8.57 1.50
C SER A 151 -9.41 -8.22 0.40
N VAL A 152 -8.40 -9.08 0.18
CA VAL A 152 -7.42 -8.87 -0.89
C VAL A 152 -8.06 -9.01 -2.27
N ALA A 153 -8.96 -9.97 -2.47
CA ALA A 153 -9.63 -10.21 -3.74
C ALA A 153 -10.54 -9.05 -4.18
N LYS A 154 -11.02 -8.22 -3.24
CA LYS A 154 -11.82 -7.02 -3.54
C LYS A 154 -11.02 -5.85 -4.10
N LEU A 155 -9.68 -5.89 -4.03
CA LEU A 155 -8.86 -4.80 -4.54
C LEU A 155 -9.03 -4.65 -6.06
N PRO A 156 -9.07 -3.40 -6.57
CA PRO A 156 -9.23 -3.16 -8.00
C PRO A 156 -7.91 -3.39 -8.74
N TYR A 157 -7.69 -4.60 -9.22
CA TYR A 157 -6.43 -5.05 -9.85
C TYR A 157 -6.06 -4.25 -11.10
N GLU A 158 -7.03 -3.65 -11.78
CA GLU A 158 -6.79 -2.73 -12.89
C GLU A 158 -6.00 -1.47 -12.50
N TYR A 159 -5.89 -1.18 -11.19
CA TYR A 159 -5.06 -0.11 -10.65
C TYR A 159 -3.72 -0.61 -10.09
N ALA A 160 -3.46 -1.91 -10.10
CA ALA A 160 -2.23 -2.53 -9.60
C ALA A 160 -1.63 -3.46 -10.65
N LEU A 161 -1.31 -2.91 -11.83
CA LEU A 161 -0.87 -3.68 -13.01
C LEU A 161 0.45 -4.41 -12.81
N ASP A 162 1.30 -3.96 -11.88
CA ASP A 162 2.57 -4.61 -11.55
C ASP A 162 2.40 -5.74 -10.51
N GLY A 163 1.18 -5.95 -10.03
CA GLY A 163 0.81 -7.07 -9.18
C GLY A 163 0.69 -6.75 -7.69
N ILE A 164 0.09 -7.69 -6.98
CA ILE A 164 -0.16 -7.65 -5.54
C ILE A 164 0.37 -8.94 -4.93
N SER A 165 1.18 -8.87 -3.88
CA SER A 165 1.58 -10.05 -3.11
C SER A 165 0.69 -10.22 -1.88
N ASN A 166 0.32 -11.48 -1.63
CA ASN A 166 -0.32 -11.91 -0.40
C ASN A 166 0.33 -13.22 0.05
N THR A 167 1.01 -13.20 1.18
CA THR A 167 1.74 -14.34 1.73
C THR A 167 0.99 -14.90 2.93
N GLN A 168 0.67 -16.18 2.89
CA GLN A 168 -0.04 -16.88 3.97
C GLN A 168 0.82 -18.00 4.53
N THR A 169 0.79 -18.18 5.84
CA THR A 169 1.41 -19.32 6.52
C THR A 169 0.30 -20.26 6.98
N ILE A 170 0.36 -21.49 6.55
CA ILE A 170 -0.57 -22.55 6.96
C ILE A 170 0.23 -23.53 7.83
N SER A 171 -0.18 -23.69 9.07
CA SER A 171 0.40 -24.60 10.07
C SER A 171 -0.59 -25.72 10.44
#